data_c295ea04111686a905ffd6b53f305405
#
_entry.id   c295ea04111686a905ffd6b53f305405
#
_cell.length_a   1.000
_cell.length_b   1.000
_cell.length_c   1.000
_cell.angle_alpha   90.00
_cell.angle_beta   90.00
_cell.angle_gamma   90.00
#
_symmetry.space_group_name_H-M   'P 1'
#
loop_
_entity.id
_entity.type
_entity.pdbx_description
1 polymer ?
#
loop_
_entity_poly.entity_id
_entity_poly.type
_entity_poly.pdbx_seq_one_letter_code
_entity_poly.pdbx_strand_id
1 'polypeptide(L)'
;TAEYREMGPITETAGDSGAFEFDFTVKYTDGPKSTLCPATDDYVALDGTADGATNDEDDRFNFTGASSTTEFCILQGDIITVEYTDSADASGNTNTVTDSATFDLRNGVLQSDKSVYIIGSDMILTIIEPDWDLNSGSAENYLLDVVEWDSSAKTTTIGDDSTAFDPEPSKFRETGDSTGIFQVVIEIPSTLNSNLLERGEQIDLTYTDWGPSGANYVGAEKEDLEATVYTSNFGA
;
A
#
# COMPACT_ATOMS: atom_id res chain seq x y z
N THR A 1 -11.01 24.80 -10.85
CA THR A 1 -10.93 25.85 -9.82
C THR A 1 -10.17 25.24 -8.66
N ALA A 2 -8.99 25.77 -8.34
CA ALA A 2 -8.29 25.35 -7.15
C ALA A 2 -9.19 25.66 -5.93
N GLU A 3 -9.50 24.66 -5.15
CA GLU A 3 -10.15 24.84 -3.86
C GLU A 3 -9.09 24.88 -2.78
N TYR A 4 -9.24 25.82 -1.84
CA TYR A 4 -8.36 25.90 -0.68
C TYR A 4 -9.15 25.70 0.60
N ARG A 5 -8.49 25.20 1.62
CA ARG A 5 -9.05 25.04 2.96
C ARG A 5 -8.10 25.63 3.99
N GLU A 6 -8.68 26.29 4.98
CA GLU A 6 -7.95 26.69 6.17
C GLU A 6 -7.84 25.48 7.11
N MET A 7 -6.63 25.25 7.59
CA MET A 7 -6.31 24.22 8.57
C MET A 7 -5.88 24.88 9.88
N GLY A 8 -6.23 24.26 10.97
CA GLY A 8 -5.77 24.68 12.28
C GLY A 8 -6.79 24.42 13.39
N PRO A 9 -6.41 24.69 14.62
CA PRO A 9 -5.14 25.28 15.03
C PRO A 9 -3.97 24.30 14.91
N ILE A 10 -2.81 24.80 14.50
CA ILE A 10 -1.54 24.05 14.49
C ILE A 10 -0.92 24.15 15.87
N THR A 11 -0.38 23.04 16.37
CA THR A 11 0.18 22.95 17.72
C THR A 11 1.70 23.08 17.70
N GLU A 12 2.25 23.86 18.62
CA GLU A 12 3.70 23.93 18.81
C GLU A 12 4.24 22.59 19.35
N THR A 13 5.33 22.11 18.76
CA THR A 13 5.89 20.77 19.08
C THR A 13 6.48 20.69 20.49
N ALA A 14 6.93 21.81 21.04
CA ALA A 14 7.37 21.95 22.44
C ALA A 14 7.29 23.41 22.86
N GLY A 15 7.17 23.69 24.15
CA GLY A 15 7.14 25.05 24.66
C GLY A 15 8.37 25.86 24.21
N ASP A 16 8.14 27.02 23.63
CA ASP A 16 9.17 27.92 23.09
C ASP A 16 10.06 27.33 21.97
N SER A 17 9.59 26.30 21.27
CA SER A 17 10.33 25.73 20.13
C SER A 17 10.27 26.60 18.88
N GLY A 18 9.19 27.36 18.71
CA GLY A 18 8.88 28.09 17.48
C GLY A 18 8.59 27.18 16.30
N ALA A 19 8.53 25.86 16.51
CA ALA A 19 8.19 24.87 15.50
C ALA A 19 6.75 24.38 15.73
N PHE A 20 5.96 24.44 14.68
CA PHE A 20 4.55 24.02 14.67
C PHE A 20 4.38 22.89 13.68
N GLU A 21 3.66 21.86 14.07
CA GLU A 21 3.44 20.67 13.27
C GLU A 21 1.95 20.36 13.16
N PHE A 22 1.56 19.88 11.99
CA PHE A 22 0.22 19.42 11.71
C PHE A 22 0.31 18.26 10.73
N ASP A 23 -0.20 17.11 11.14
CA ASP A 23 -0.31 15.92 10.31
C ASP A 23 -1.68 15.86 9.65
N PHE A 24 -1.71 15.55 8.39
CA PHE A 24 -2.95 15.22 7.69
C PHE A 24 -2.78 13.93 6.91
N THR A 25 -3.81 13.12 6.94
CA THR A 25 -3.81 11.84 6.22
C THR A 25 -4.39 12.05 4.83
N VAL A 26 -3.66 11.58 3.84
CA VAL A 26 -4.11 11.49 2.46
C VAL A 26 -4.35 10.02 2.16
N LYS A 27 -5.54 9.70 1.66
CA LYS A 27 -5.89 8.33 1.30
C LYS A 27 -6.10 8.23 -0.20
N TYR A 28 -5.66 7.11 -0.76
CA TYR A 28 -6.08 6.72 -2.09
C TYR A 28 -7.55 6.35 -2.07
N THR A 29 -8.23 6.67 -3.15
CA THR A 29 -9.61 6.25 -3.33
C THR A 29 -9.65 4.97 -4.13
N ASP A 30 -10.36 4.00 -3.64
CA ASP A 30 -10.66 2.74 -4.32
C ASP A 30 -11.97 2.78 -5.10
N GLY A 31 -12.53 3.94 -5.25
CA GLY A 31 -13.71 4.14 -6.05
C GLY A 31 -14.61 5.22 -5.48
N PRO A 32 -14.63 6.38 -6.12
CA PRO A 32 -15.42 7.48 -5.63
C PRO A 32 -16.89 7.33 -5.95
N LYS A 33 -17.72 7.73 -5.02
CA LYS A 33 -19.14 7.94 -5.21
C LYS A 33 -19.48 9.21 -5.96
N SER A 34 -18.54 10.09 -6.19
CA SER A 34 -18.82 11.39 -6.77
C SER A 34 -18.53 11.40 -8.27
N THR A 35 -19.18 12.31 -8.99
CA THR A 35 -18.90 12.55 -10.41
C THR A 35 -17.51 13.15 -10.65
N LEU A 36 -16.80 13.51 -9.59
CA LEU A 36 -15.47 14.12 -9.66
C LEU A 36 -14.34 13.11 -9.58
N CYS A 37 -14.63 11.94 -9.03
CA CYS A 37 -13.65 10.89 -8.88
C CYS A 37 -14.01 9.67 -9.75
N PRO A 38 -13.05 9.00 -10.37
CA PRO A 38 -13.31 7.78 -11.15
C PRO A 38 -13.67 6.60 -10.23
N ALA A 39 -14.48 5.68 -10.73
CA ALA A 39 -14.79 4.44 -10.01
C ALA A 39 -13.74 3.38 -10.30
N THR A 40 -13.39 2.59 -9.31
CA THR A 40 -12.50 1.43 -9.41
C THR A 40 -13.31 0.17 -9.10
N ASP A 41 -13.95 -0.41 -10.13
CA ASP A 41 -14.90 -1.50 -9.93
C ASP A 41 -14.24 -2.87 -9.61
N ASP A 42 -12.95 -3.03 -9.88
CA ASP A 42 -12.21 -4.29 -9.75
C ASP A 42 -11.14 -4.27 -8.65
N TYR A 43 -11.10 -3.23 -7.86
CA TYR A 43 -10.10 -3.07 -6.83
C TYR A 43 -10.47 -3.86 -5.56
N VAL A 44 -9.57 -4.70 -5.11
CA VAL A 44 -9.68 -5.34 -3.80
C VAL A 44 -8.99 -4.41 -2.81
N ALA A 45 -9.75 -3.87 -1.88
CA ALA A 45 -9.19 -3.00 -0.85
C ALA A 45 -8.03 -3.70 -0.13
N LEU A 46 -7.00 -2.95 0.21
CA LEU A 46 -5.78 -3.45 0.85
C LEU A 46 -6.05 -4.16 2.21
N ASP A 47 -7.22 -3.96 2.80
CA ASP A 47 -7.68 -4.65 3.99
C ASP A 47 -8.27 -6.06 3.71
N GLY A 48 -8.37 -6.46 2.44
CA GLY A 48 -8.89 -7.77 2.01
C GLY A 48 -10.40 -7.83 1.88
N THR A 49 -11.08 -6.72 1.96
CA THR A 49 -12.49 -6.63 1.58
C THR A 49 -12.57 -6.43 0.07
N ALA A 50 -13.36 -7.26 -0.60
CA ALA A 50 -13.69 -7.02 -2.01
C ALA A 50 -14.57 -5.77 -2.06
N ASP A 51 -13.98 -4.66 -2.47
CA ASP A 51 -14.68 -3.39 -2.52
C ASP A 51 -15.45 -3.24 -3.83
N GLY A 52 -16.30 -4.23 -4.06
CA GLY A 52 -17.26 -4.16 -5.13
C GLY A 52 -18.25 -3.03 -4.88
N ALA A 53 -17.96 -1.85 -5.34
CA ALA A 53 -18.91 -0.75 -5.50
C ALA A 53 -19.57 -0.21 -4.22
N THR A 54 -19.08 -0.50 -3.06
CA THR A 54 -19.57 0.09 -1.82
C THR A 54 -18.71 1.26 -1.38
N ASN A 55 -18.42 2.13 -2.31
CA ASN A 55 -18.21 3.53 -2.00
C ASN A 55 -17.74 3.77 -0.57
N ASP A 56 -16.55 3.38 -0.27
CA ASP A 56 -16.01 3.70 1.03
C ASP A 56 -15.66 5.19 1.05
N GLU A 57 -16.51 5.97 1.72
CA GLU A 57 -16.32 7.41 1.86
C GLU A 57 -15.09 7.73 2.69
N ASP A 58 -14.55 6.72 3.40
CA ASP A 58 -13.39 6.87 4.25
C ASP A 58 -12.06 6.88 3.48
N ASP A 59 -12.06 6.42 2.21
CA ASP A 59 -10.85 6.35 1.38
C ASP A 59 -10.51 7.66 0.66
N ARG A 60 -11.29 8.69 0.92
CA ARG A 60 -11.07 10.00 0.36
C ARG A 60 -10.30 10.89 1.31
N PHE A 61 -9.77 11.96 0.77
CA PHE A 61 -9.12 12.98 1.53
C PHE A 61 -10.10 13.62 2.54
N ASN A 62 -10.01 13.25 3.80
CA ASN A 62 -10.87 13.73 4.86
C ASN A 62 -10.05 14.56 5.85
N PHE A 63 -10.39 15.85 5.96
CA PHE A 63 -9.84 16.71 7.01
C PHE A 63 -10.62 16.55 8.31
N THR A 64 -9.99 15.97 9.31
CA THR A 64 -10.55 15.91 10.67
C THR A 64 -10.78 17.34 11.18
N GLY A 65 -12.04 17.72 11.33
CA GLY A 65 -12.42 19.02 11.89
C GLY A 65 -13.03 20.03 10.94
N ALA A 66 -13.00 19.79 9.64
CA ALA A 66 -13.81 20.55 8.70
C ALA A 66 -15.21 19.94 8.62
N SER A 67 -16.23 20.79 8.56
CA SER A 67 -17.61 20.36 8.37
C SER A 67 -17.72 19.54 7.09
N SER A 68 -17.69 18.33 7.24
CA SER A 68 -17.96 17.05 6.61
C SER A 68 -18.60 16.97 5.21
N THR A 69 -18.48 17.87 4.29
CA THR A 69 -19.26 17.73 3.05
C THR A 69 -18.47 17.81 1.75
N THR A 70 -17.16 17.93 1.79
CA THR A 70 -16.37 18.01 0.56
C THR A 70 -15.19 17.04 0.66
N GLU A 71 -15.34 15.92 0.03
CA GLU A 71 -14.31 14.90 -0.14
C GLU A 71 -13.60 15.16 -1.45
N PHE A 72 -12.29 14.91 -1.49
CA PHE A 72 -11.48 15.12 -2.67
C PHE A 72 -10.76 13.81 -3.00
N CYS A 73 -10.81 13.42 -4.25
CA CYS A 73 -9.96 12.35 -4.75
C CYS A 73 -8.58 12.91 -5.03
N ILE A 74 -7.60 12.12 -4.74
CA ILE A 74 -6.22 12.38 -5.15
C ILE A 74 -5.90 11.43 -6.28
N LEU A 75 -5.47 12.01 -7.38
CA LEU A 75 -5.12 11.32 -8.60
C LEU A 75 -3.62 11.45 -8.87
N GLN A 76 -3.12 10.56 -9.68
CA GLN A 76 -1.76 10.63 -10.21
C GLN A 76 -1.47 12.01 -10.78
N GLY A 77 -0.36 12.61 -10.36
CA GLY A 77 0.08 13.93 -10.81
C GLY A 77 -0.61 15.12 -10.14
N ASP A 78 -1.50 14.88 -9.17
CA ASP A 78 -2.08 15.96 -8.36
C ASP A 78 -1.01 16.61 -7.50
N ILE A 79 -1.14 17.92 -7.30
CA ILE A 79 -0.23 18.72 -6.50
C ILE A 79 -1.00 19.29 -5.31
N ILE A 80 -0.57 18.92 -4.10
CA ILE A 80 -0.99 19.60 -2.89
C ILE A 80 -0.03 20.76 -2.63
N THR A 81 -0.59 21.95 -2.49
CA THR A 81 0.17 23.13 -2.09
C THR A 81 -0.28 23.59 -0.71
N VAL A 82 0.66 23.71 0.20
CA VAL A 82 0.45 24.27 1.53
C VAL A 82 0.94 25.70 1.53
N GLU A 83 0.12 26.62 2.01
CA GLU A 83 0.44 28.03 2.13
C GLU A 83 0.32 28.46 3.59
N TYR A 84 1.36 29.10 4.10
CA TYR A 84 1.33 29.76 5.40
C TYR A 84 1.56 31.25 5.24
N THR A 85 0.67 32.05 5.80
CA THR A 85 0.79 33.50 5.81
C THR A 85 1.12 34.01 7.21
N ASP A 86 2.34 34.49 7.41
CA ASP A 86 2.70 35.25 8.58
C ASP A 86 2.21 36.70 8.41
N SER A 87 1.29 37.09 9.27
CA SER A 87 0.69 38.44 9.19
C SER A 87 1.64 39.55 9.62
N ALA A 88 2.72 39.22 10.34
CA ALA A 88 3.71 40.19 10.80
C ALA A 88 5.07 39.52 11.02
N ASP A 89 5.88 39.47 9.98
CA ASP A 89 7.27 39.03 10.04
C ASP A 89 8.13 39.92 10.97
N ALA A 90 9.42 39.64 11.11
CA ALA A 90 10.34 40.42 11.93
C ALA A 90 10.47 41.89 11.48
N SER A 91 10.00 42.24 10.29
CA SER A 91 9.96 43.62 9.75
C SER A 91 8.59 44.27 9.91
N GLY A 92 7.57 43.52 10.43
CA GLY A 92 6.20 43.94 10.56
C GLY A 92 5.39 43.87 9.27
N ASN A 93 5.90 43.16 8.27
CA ASN A 93 5.22 42.97 7.00
C ASN A 93 4.56 41.58 6.93
N THR A 94 3.51 41.48 6.13
CA THR A 94 2.93 40.18 5.80
C THR A 94 3.89 39.40 4.89
N ASN A 95 4.17 38.16 5.25
CA ASN A 95 4.99 37.25 4.47
C ASN A 95 4.24 35.95 4.25
N THR A 96 4.26 35.45 3.03
CA THR A 96 3.61 34.18 2.66
C THR A 96 4.68 33.22 2.15
N VAL A 97 4.68 32.01 2.70
CA VAL A 97 5.52 30.91 2.25
C VAL A 97 4.65 29.79 1.76
N THR A 98 5.11 29.11 0.72
CA THR A 98 4.41 27.98 0.12
C THR A 98 5.35 26.81 -0.04
N ASP A 99 4.82 25.62 0.13
CA ASP A 99 5.48 24.37 -0.23
C ASP A 99 4.48 23.46 -0.93
N SER A 100 4.97 22.51 -1.73
CA SER A 100 4.08 21.61 -2.48
C SER A 100 4.68 20.23 -2.62
N ALA A 101 3.79 19.23 -2.61
CA ALA A 101 4.10 17.83 -2.88
C ALA A 101 3.24 17.32 -4.04
N THR A 102 3.81 16.46 -4.87
CA THR A 102 3.11 15.83 -5.99
C THR A 102 2.80 14.38 -5.60
N PHE A 103 1.59 13.95 -5.91
CA PHE A 103 1.19 12.55 -5.81
C PHE A 103 1.65 11.79 -7.04
N ASP A 104 2.34 10.69 -6.81
CA ASP A 104 2.91 9.85 -7.86
C ASP A 104 2.77 8.38 -7.49
N LEU A 105 2.03 7.63 -8.31
CA LEU A 105 1.94 6.19 -8.20
C LEU A 105 3.24 5.55 -8.67
N ARG A 106 3.71 4.53 -7.98
CA ARG A 106 4.98 3.88 -8.22
C ARG A 106 4.78 2.40 -8.49
N ASN A 107 5.69 1.82 -9.26
CA ASN A 107 5.63 0.38 -9.52
C ASN A 107 6.02 -0.41 -8.28
N GLY A 108 5.21 -1.42 -7.99
CA GLY A 108 5.54 -2.46 -7.05
C GLY A 108 6.67 -3.38 -7.51
N VAL A 109 7.20 -4.20 -6.60
CA VAL A 109 8.14 -5.27 -6.90
C VAL A 109 7.85 -6.46 -6.00
N LEU A 110 7.71 -7.66 -6.60
CA LEU A 110 7.64 -8.92 -5.86
C LEU A 110 8.97 -9.66 -5.98
N GLN A 111 9.49 -10.14 -4.85
CA GLN A 111 10.74 -10.93 -4.84
C GLN A 111 10.78 -11.95 -3.70
N SER A 112 11.56 -13.00 -3.90
CA SER A 112 11.92 -13.99 -2.89
C SER A 112 13.41 -13.91 -2.57
N ASP A 113 13.82 -14.37 -1.38
CA ASP A 113 15.23 -14.36 -0.94
C ASP A 113 16.12 -15.34 -1.71
N LYS A 114 15.53 -16.37 -2.34
CA LYS A 114 16.23 -17.38 -3.15
C LYS A 114 15.38 -17.78 -4.34
N SER A 115 16.00 -18.41 -5.33
CA SER A 115 15.31 -18.98 -6.48
C SER A 115 15.04 -20.49 -6.37
N VAL A 116 15.62 -21.17 -5.38
CA VAL A 116 15.44 -22.63 -5.17
C VAL A 116 15.29 -22.91 -3.69
N TYR A 117 14.25 -23.66 -3.34
CA TYR A 117 13.90 -24.02 -1.95
C TYR A 117 13.76 -25.52 -1.76
N ILE A 118 14.09 -26.00 -0.56
CA ILE A 118 13.76 -27.35 -0.13
C ILE A 118 12.31 -27.34 0.40
N ILE A 119 11.52 -28.34 0.04
CA ILE A 119 10.17 -28.50 0.62
C ILE A 119 10.30 -28.62 2.15
N GLY A 120 9.50 -27.83 2.89
CA GLY A 120 9.59 -27.68 4.32
C GLY A 120 10.64 -26.67 4.80
N SER A 121 11.23 -25.89 3.91
CA SER A 121 12.12 -24.78 4.31
C SER A 121 11.43 -23.44 4.19
N ASP A 122 11.97 -22.45 4.90
CA ASP A 122 11.48 -21.09 4.88
C ASP A 122 11.85 -20.35 3.59
N MET A 123 10.90 -19.53 3.12
CA MET A 123 11.05 -18.54 2.07
C MET A 123 10.70 -17.16 2.66
N ILE A 124 11.55 -16.17 2.39
CA ILE A 124 11.21 -14.78 2.67
C ILE A 124 10.61 -14.18 1.40
N LEU A 125 9.34 -13.81 1.48
CA LEU A 125 8.70 -13.00 0.44
C LEU A 125 8.78 -11.53 0.79
N THR A 126 9.11 -10.72 -0.20
CA THR A 126 9.20 -9.27 -0.07
C THR A 126 8.38 -8.62 -1.17
N ILE A 127 7.50 -7.73 -0.77
CA ILE A 127 6.83 -6.77 -1.65
C ILE A 127 7.45 -5.41 -1.36
N ILE A 128 7.94 -4.73 -2.39
CA ILE A 128 8.33 -3.33 -2.32
C ILE A 128 7.21 -2.56 -2.99
N GLU A 129 6.41 -1.87 -2.20
CA GLU A 129 5.24 -1.15 -2.67
C GLU A 129 5.16 0.19 -1.92
N PRO A 130 5.80 1.22 -2.48
CA PRO A 130 5.82 2.53 -1.81
C PRO A 130 4.43 3.15 -1.65
N ASP A 131 3.47 2.75 -2.47
CA ASP A 131 2.11 3.27 -2.42
C ASP A 131 1.28 2.68 -1.26
N TRP A 132 1.80 1.63 -0.62
CA TRP A 132 1.25 1.05 0.59
C TRP A 132 1.77 1.68 1.89
N ASP A 133 2.81 2.49 1.83
CA ASP A 133 3.31 3.28 2.97
C ASP A 133 2.37 4.48 3.18
N LEU A 134 1.28 4.25 3.91
CA LEU A 134 0.23 5.22 4.14
C LEU A 134 0.41 6.01 5.45
N ASN A 135 1.29 5.55 6.34
CA ASN A 135 1.51 6.17 7.64
C ASN A 135 2.99 6.15 8.02
N SER A 136 3.68 7.21 7.75
CA SER A 136 5.11 7.35 8.06
C SER A 136 5.48 7.25 9.55
N GLY A 137 4.50 7.13 10.44
CA GLY A 137 4.70 7.03 11.90
C GLY A 137 4.52 5.63 12.46
N SER A 138 4.14 4.64 11.64
CA SER A 138 3.93 3.26 12.10
C SER A 138 3.93 2.28 10.94
N ALA A 139 4.51 1.11 11.15
CA ALA A 139 4.56 0.06 10.16
C ALA A 139 3.18 -0.55 9.88
N GLU A 140 2.80 -0.63 8.61
CA GLU A 140 1.57 -1.21 8.11
C GLU A 140 1.63 -2.73 7.99
N ASN A 141 0.44 -3.33 7.87
CA ASN A 141 0.28 -4.76 7.68
C ASN A 141 -0.80 -5.03 6.63
N TYR A 142 -0.48 -5.88 5.64
CA TYR A 142 -1.40 -6.28 4.57
C TYR A 142 -1.65 -7.77 4.54
N LEU A 143 -2.79 -8.16 4.02
CA LEU A 143 -3.19 -9.55 3.97
C LEU A 143 -2.30 -10.37 3.02
N LEU A 144 -2.20 -11.66 3.29
CA LEU A 144 -1.43 -12.59 2.46
C LEU A 144 -2.13 -12.94 1.13
N ASP A 145 -3.40 -12.58 1.00
CA ASP A 145 -4.21 -12.81 -0.22
C ASP A 145 -3.72 -11.99 -1.41
N VAL A 146 -2.90 -10.97 -1.18
CA VAL A 146 -2.31 -10.15 -2.23
C VAL A 146 -1.30 -10.89 -3.11
N VAL A 147 -0.82 -12.07 -2.67
CA VAL A 147 0.08 -12.91 -3.47
C VAL A 147 -0.59 -14.22 -3.83
N GLU A 148 -0.71 -14.44 -5.13
CA GLU A 148 -1.11 -15.73 -5.70
C GLU A 148 0.10 -16.66 -5.80
N TRP A 149 -0.13 -17.92 -5.48
CA TRP A 149 0.78 -19.04 -5.62
C TRP A 149 0.25 -19.98 -6.68
N ASP A 150 1.02 -20.24 -7.72
CA ASP A 150 0.68 -21.22 -8.76
C ASP A 150 1.72 -22.34 -8.79
N SER A 151 1.25 -23.56 -8.63
CA SER A 151 2.05 -24.79 -8.65
C SER A 151 1.21 -25.94 -9.19
N SER A 152 1.84 -27.08 -9.50
CA SER A 152 1.09 -28.27 -9.93
C SER A 152 0.17 -28.83 -8.82
N ALA A 153 0.48 -28.53 -7.56
CA ALA A 153 -0.34 -28.95 -6.43
C ALA A 153 -1.63 -28.14 -6.32
N LYS A 154 -1.54 -26.82 -6.48
CA LYS A 154 -2.70 -25.91 -6.41
C LYS A 154 -2.31 -24.51 -6.87
N THR A 155 -3.26 -23.84 -7.52
CA THR A 155 -3.30 -22.38 -7.65
C THR A 155 -4.16 -21.82 -6.52
N THR A 156 -3.64 -20.90 -5.72
CA THR A 156 -4.30 -20.35 -4.52
C THR A 156 -3.63 -19.03 -4.13
N THR A 157 -4.25 -18.25 -3.25
CA THR A 157 -3.52 -17.20 -2.55
C THR A 157 -2.82 -17.76 -1.32
N ILE A 158 -1.75 -17.09 -0.87
CA ILE A 158 -1.05 -17.52 0.36
C ILE A 158 -1.98 -17.40 1.56
N GLY A 159 -2.89 -16.41 1.57
CA GLY A 159 -3.86 -16.20 2.63
C GLY A 159 -4.89 -17.32 2.75
N ASP A 160 -5.44 -17.80 1.63
CA ASP A 160 -6.44 -18.86 1.58
C ASP A 160 -5.94 -20.20 2.15
N ASP A 161 -4.65 -20.48 1.99
CA ASP A 161 -4.00 -21.70 2.49
C ASP A 161 -2.95 -21.41 3.57
N SER A 162 -3.11 -20.33 4.33
CA SER A 162 -2.15 -19.86 5.35
C SER A 162 -1.70 -20.96 6.33
N THR A 163 -2.58 -21.91 6.66
CA THR A 163 -2.21 -23.06 7.52
C THR A 163 -1.13 -23.96 6.88
N ALA A 164 -1.09 -24.05 5.55
CA ALA A 164 -0.08 -24.85 4.85
C ALA A 164 1.23 -24.09 4.69
N PHE A 165 1.16 -22.78 4.57
CA PHE A 165 2.32 -21.90 4.41
C PHE A 165 2.95 -21.45 5.74
N ASP A 166 2.27 -21.63 6.88
CA ASP A 166 2.71 -21.26 8.23
C ASP A 166 3.38 -19.86 8.31
N PRO A 167 2.67 -18.80 7.90
CA PRO A 167 3.29 -17.49 7.72
C PRO A 167 3.67 -16.83 9.06
N GLU A 168 4.87 -16.25 9.10
CA GLU A 168 5.38 -15.49 10.25
C GLU A 168 6.01 -14.15 9.77
N PRO A 169 5.45 -12.99 10.13
CA PRO A 169 4.16 -12.79 10.82
C PRO A 169 2.96 -13.25 9.97
N SER A 170 1.78 -13.32 10.56
CA SER A 170 0.54 -13.77 9.90
C SER A 170 0.03 -12.86 8.77
N LYS A 171 0.74 -11.79 8.47
CA LYS A 171 0.48 -10.80 7.41
C LYS A 171 1.80 -10.32 6.83
N PHE A 172 1.78 -9.79 5.63
CA PHE A 172 2.87 -8.94 5.18
C PHE A 172 3.00 -7.77 6.13
N ARG A 173 4.18 -7.59 6.69
CA ARG A 173 4.46 -6.49 7.61
C ARG A 173 5.56 -5.61 7.05
N GLU A 174 5.36 -4.32 7.16
CA GLU A 174 6.37 -3.34 6.82
C GLU A 174 7.61 -3.49 7.71
N THR A 175 8.78 -3.33 7.12
CA THR A 175 10.07 -3.55 7.80
C THR A 175 10.47 -2.40 8.73
N GLY A 176 9.80 -1.28 8.65
CA GLY A 176 9.97 -0.09 9.49
C GLY A 176 8.78 0.84 9.32
N ASP A 177 8.78 1.99 9.98
CA ASP A 177 7.63 2.90 10.03
C ASP A 177 7.35 3.66 8.73
N SER A 178 8.26 3.65 7.76
CA SER A 178 8.07 4.32 6.45
C SER A 178 9.12 3.81 5.48
N THR A 179 8.98 2.57 5.06
CA THR A 179 9.94 1.92 4.15
C THR A 179 9.34 1.55 2.82
N GLY A 180 8.02 1.35 2.76
CA GLY A 180 7.34 0.77 1.62
C GLY A 180 7.82 -0.65 1.29
N ILE A 181 8.45 -1.36 2.26
CA ILE A 181 8.99 -2.71 2.09
C ILE A 181 8.28 -3.64 3.05
N PHE A 182 7.53 -4.59 2.53
CA PHE A 182 6.70 -5.52 3.28
C PHE A 182 7.25 -6.94 3.17
N GLN A 183 7.36 -7.62 4.29
CA GLN A 183 7.94 -8.96 4.35
C GLN A 183 7.06 -9.94 5.12
N VAL A 184 7.13 -11.19 4.70
CA VAL A 184 6.62 -12.36 5.43
C VAL A 184 7.56 -13.53 5.19
N VAL A 185 7.70 -14.38 6.19
CA VAL A 185 8.36 -15.69 6.05
C VAL A 185 7.26 -16.74 5.92
N ILE A 186 7.35 -17.60 4.92
CA ILE A 186 6.42 -18.73 4.73
C ILE A 186 7.21 -20.01 4.63
N GLU A 187 6.63 -21.14 5.07
CA GLU A 187 7.17 -22.47 4.82
C GLU A 187 6.77 -22.95 3.41
N ILE A 188 7.69 -23.56 2.67
CA ILE A 188 7.37 -24.24 1.41
C ILE A 188 6.57 -25.49 1.74
N PRO A 189 5.28 -25.58 1.43
CA PRO A 189 4.43 -26.65 1.90
C PRO A 189 4.77 -27.97 1.20
N SER A 190 4.64 -29.07 1.91
CA SER A 190 4.77 -30.42 1.30
C SER A 190 3.53 -30.84 0.51
N THR A 191 2.38 -30.27 0.88
CA THR A 191 1.08 -30.54 0.24
C THR A 191 0.21 -29.28 0.25
N LEU A 192 -0.52 -29.09 -0.83
CA LEU A 192 -1.62 -28.10 -0.90
C LEU A 192 -2.89 -28.83 -1.32
N ASN A 193 -3.97 -28.66 -0.55
CA ASN A 193 -5.25 -29.35 -0.79
C ASN A 193 -5.11 -30.87 -1.01
N SER A 194 -4.23 -31.51 -0.20
CA SER A 194 -3.89 -32.95 -0.29
C SER A 194 -3.12 -33.36 -1.55
N ASN A 195 -2.72 -32.46 -2.41
CA ASN A 195 -1.82 -32.72 -3.52
C ASN A 195 -0.38 -32.47 -3.07
N LEU A 196 0.52 -33.37 -3.46
CA LEU A 196 1.95 -33.22 -3.15
C LEU A 196 2.57 -32.14 -4.02
N LEU A 197 3.40 -31.31 -3.41
CA LEU A 197 4.32 -30.46 -4.13
C LEU A 197 5.51 -31.28 -4.59
N GLU A 198 5.80 -31.26 -5.89
CA GLU A 198 6.85 -32.11 -6.47
C GLU A 198 8.23 -31.47 -6.35
N ARG A 199 9.26 -32.31 -6.41
CA ARG A 199 10.66 -31.86 -6.43
C ARG A 199 11.05 -31.40 -7.84
N GLY A 200 11.78 -30.29 -7.93
CA GLY A 200 12.18 -29.70 -9.20
C GLY A 200 11.05 -28.95 -9.89
N GLU A 201 9.96 -28.75 -9.20
CA GLU A 201 8.79 -28.05 -9.71
C GLU A 201 9.03 -26.54 -9.76
N GLN A 202 8.49 -25.91 -10.78
CA GLN A 202 8.36 -24.46 -10.87
C GLN A 202 7.15 -24.00 -10.07
N ILE A 203 7.32 -22.91 -9.38
CA ILE A 203 6.28 -22.21 -8.63
C ILE A 203 6.31 -20.77 -9.10
N ASP A 204 5.18 -20.29 -9.55
CA ASP A 204 5.01 -18.90 -9.93
C ASP A 204 4.23 -18.15 -8.85
N LEU A 205 4.80 -17.04 -8.42
CA LEU A 205 4.21 -16.13 -7.44
C LEU A 205 3.81 -14.87 -8.19
N THR A 206 2.58 -14.41 -7.98
CA THR A 206 2.08 -13.21 -8.65
C THR A 206 1.53 -12.23 -7.62
N TYR A 207 1.95 -10.99 -7.72
CA TYR A 207 1.37 -9.83 -7.04
C TYR A 207 0.79 -8.90 -8.10
N THR A 208 -0.45 -8.49 -7.94
CA THR A 208 -1.08 -7.51 -8.82
C THR A 208 -0.93 -6.12 -8.22
N ASP A 209 -0.12 -5.28 -8.88
CA ASP A 209 -0.02 -3.85 -8.59
C ASP A 209 -1.21 -3.13 -9.25
N TRP A 210 -2.08 -2.56 -8.44
CA TRP A 210 -3.29 -1.85 -8.89
C TRP A 210 -3.07 -0.37 -9.15
N GLY A 211 -1.88 0.14 -8.88
CA GLY A 211 -1.50 1.53 -9.07
C GLY A 211 -0.12 1.68 -9.70
N PRO A 212 0.19 1.00 -10.83
CA PRO A 212 1.52 1.12 -11.43
C PRO A 212 1.79 2.55 -11.87
N SER A 213 3.08 2.90 -11.92
CA SER A 213 3.52 4.22 -12.34
C SER A 213 2.96 4.59 -13.71
N GLY A 214 2.31 5.75 -13.75
CA GLY A 214 1.64 6.24 -14.97
C GLY A 214 0.15 5.95 -15.05
N ALA A 215 -0.41 5.14 -14.16
CA ALA A 215 -1.84 5.01 -14.00
C ALA A 215 -2.46 6.34 -13.58
N ASN A 216 -3.67 6.65 -14.03
CA ASN A 216 -4.33 7.91 -13.67
C ASN A 216 -4.82 7.93 -12.21
N TYR A 217 -5.13 6.77 -11.64
CA TYR A 217 -5.58 6.54 -10.26
C TYR A 217 -5.45 5.06 -9.95
N VAL A 218 -5.46 4.71 -8.68
CA VAL A 218 -5.43 3.30 -8.22
C VAL A 218 -6.60 2.54 -8.83
N GLY A 219 -6.32 1.39 -9.47
CA GLY A 219 -7.29 0.57 -10.17
C GLY A 219 -7.62 0.99 -11.61
N ALA A 220 -7.10 2.13 -12.10
CA ALA A 220 -7.25 2.50 -13.51
C ALA A 220 -6.53 1.55 -14.45
N GLU A 221 -5.38 1.10 -14.03
CA GLU A 221 -4.53 0.11 -14.70
C GLU A 221 -3.99 -0.83 -13.63
N LYS A 222 -3.58 -2.02 -14.05
CA LYS A 222 -2.92 -2.98 -13.17
C LYS A 222 -1.75 -3.63 -13.89
N GLU A 223 -0.75 -4.02 -13.11
CA GLU A 223 0.40 -4.77 -13.59
C GLU A 223 0.59 -6.02 -12.73
N ASP A 224 0.64 -7.19 -13.35
CA ASP A 224 0.94 -8.43 -12.65
C ASP A 224 2.46 -8.60 -12.58
N LEU A 225 2.98 -8.62 -11.36
CA LEU A 225 4.40 -8.75 -11.06
C LEU A 225 4.68 -10.19 -10.63
N GLU A 226 5.58 -10.86 -11.35
CA GLU A 226 5.84 -12.28 -11.18
C GLU A 226 7.22 -12.53 -10.56
N ALA A 227 7.27 -13.52 -9.67
CA ALA A 227 8.52 -14.10 -9.16
C ALA A 227 8.46 -15.62 -9.30
N THR A 228 9.38 -16.20 -10.06
CA THR A 228 9.46 -17.65 -10.27
C THR A 228 10.51 -18.26 -9.36
N VAL A 229 10.13 -19.29 -8.63
CA VAL A 229 11.02 -20.08 -7.78
C VAL A 229 10.88 -21.57 -8.10
N TYR A 230 11.80 -22.39 -7.60
CA TYR A 230 11.81 -23.83 -7.84
C TYR A 230 11.96 -24.61 -6.54
N THR A 231 11.29 -25.75 -6.45
CA THR A 231 11.61 -26.74 -5.43
C THR A 231 12.91 -27.45 -5.77
N SER A 232 13.72 -27.76 -4.74
CA SER A 232 14.97 -28.48 -4.93
C SER A 232 14.73 -29.94 -5.39
N ASN A 233 15.55 -30.43 -6.31
CA ASN A 233 15.60 -31.85 -6.67
C ASN A 233 16.23 -32.73 -5.56
N PHE A 234 16.94 -32.10 -4.62
CA PHE A 234 17.57 -32.80 -3.48
C PHE A 234 16.66 -32.71 -2.27
N GLY A 235 16.38 -33.84 -1.66
CA GLY A 235 15.66 -33.88 -0.38
C GLY A 235 16.56 -33.47 0.77
N ALA A 236 15.91 -33.08 1.88
CA ALA A 236 16.57 -32.96 3.18
C ALA A 236 17.05 -34.33 3.66
#